data_a3eb1a626afe3f449f8618eb81a63d62
#
_entry.id   a3eb1a626afe3f449f8618eb81a63d62
#
_cell.length_a   1.000
_cell.length_b   1.000
_cell.length_c   1.000
_cell.angle_alpha   90.00
_cell.angle_beta   90.00
_cell.angle_gamma   90.00
#
_symmetry.space_group_name_H-M   'P 1'
#
loop_
_entity.id
_entity.type
_entity.pdbx_description
1 polymer ?
#
loop_
_entity_poly.entity_id
_entity_poly.type
_entity_poly.pdbx_seq_one_letter_code
_entity_poly.pdbx_strand_id
1 'polypeptide(L)'
;DYRPTVADPAGTKPDEQYESKAIVFIGALISTERPGMRSLINYLVKETDFFTAPASAKYHSSYCGGLLDHSLNVYMRLKDTYFSEVERNSTPLDDQQKRAIEDSIVISALLHDVCKANFYVWGSRNVKDPQAGQWKAVPWITYDEKMPYGNHGDKSVFLIERYIRLTITEAFAIRFHMGEYSTD
;
A
#
# COMPACT_ATOMS: atom_id res chain seq x y z
N ASP A 1 -11.03 -8.67 16.72
CA ASP A 1 -11.88 -9.53 15.91
C ASP A 1 -11.83 -9.06 14.45
N TYR A 2 -10.88 -9.62 13.69
CA TYR A 2 -10.90 -9.53 12.23
C TYR A 2 -12.17 -10.22 11.74
N ARG A 3 -13.08 -9.47 11.15
CA ARG A 3 -14.23 -10.04 10.45
C ARG A 3 -13.93 -10.07 8.95
N PRO A 4 -13.58 -11.23 8.37
CA PRO A 4 -13.67 -11.38 6.94
C PRO A 4 -15.16 -11.36 6.56
N THR A 5 -15.59 -10.29 5.94
CA THR A 5 -17.00 -10.08 5.60
C THR A 5 -17.46 -10.75 4.31
N VAL A 6 -16.62 -11.55 3.65
CA VAL A 6 -17.01 -12.36 2.48
C VAL A 6 -16.19 -13.64 2.44
N ALA A 7 -16.85 -14.78 2.14
CA ALA A 7 -16.21 -16.07 1.93
C ALA A 7 -15.06 -15.93 0.92
N ASP A 8 -13.88 -16.37 1.36
CA ASP A 8 -12.63 -16.32 0.65
C ASP A 8 -12.67 -17.24 -0.60
N PRO A 9 -12.74 -16.74 -1.85
CA PRO A 9 -12.66 -17.60 -3.02
C PRO A 9 -11.27 -18.23 -3.10
N ALA A 10 -11.14 -19.46 -3.61
CA ALA A 10 -9.88 -20.16 -3.75
C ALA A 10 -8.79 -19.25 -4.39
N GLY A 11 -7.71 -18.98 -3.68
CA GLY A 11 -6.61 -18.10 -4.11
C GLY A 11 -6.45 -16.81 -3.31
N THR A 12 -7.23 -16.60 -2.28
CA THR A 12 -7.28 -15.37 -1.50
C THR A 12 -6.56 -15.47 -0.16
N LYS A 13 -5.86 -16.57 0.13
CA LYS A 13 -4.94 -16.62 1.28
C LYS A 13 -3.64 -15.93 0.93
N PRO A 14 -3.05 -15.19 1.89
CA PRO A 14 -1.70 -14.67 1.73
C PRO A 14 -0.73 -15.81 1.40
N ASP A 15 0.34 -15.50 0.68
CA ASP A 15 1.39 -16.47 0.38
C ASP A 15 2.14 -16.90 1.66
N GLU A 16 2.96 -17.96 1.56
CA GLU A 16 3.73 -18.47 2.70
C GLU A 16 4.75 -17.44 3.27
N GLN A 17 5.11 -16.41 2.51
CA GLN A 17 6.04 -15.35 2.91
C GLN A 17 5.34 -14.14 3.55
N TYR A 18 4.03 -14.17 3.65
CA TYR A 18 3.24 -13.05 4.15
C TYR A 18 3.70 -12.53 5.51
N GLU A 19 3.91 -13.42 6.48
CA GLU A 19 4.34 -13.02 7.83
C GLU A 19 5.72 -12.34 7.80
N SER A 20 6.68 -12.88 7.03
CA SER A 20 8.00 -12.29 6.88
C SER A 20 7.95 -10.92 6.21
N LYS A 21 7.11 -10.76 5.20
CA LYS A 21 6.87 -9.47 4.53
C LYS A 21 6.25 -8.44 5.47
N ALA A 22 5.27 -8.85 6.28
CA ALA A 22 4.67 -7.97 7.28
C ALA A 22 5.68 -7.52 8.34
N ILE A 23 6.57 -8.43 8.79
CA ILE A 23 7.66 -8.10 9.72
C ILE A 23 8.61 -7.07 9.10
N VAL A 24 9.00 -7.23 7.83
CA VAL A 24 9.87 -6.28 7.12
C VAL A 24 9.19 -4.91 7.01
N PHE A 25 7.92 -4.87 6.60
CA PHE A 25 7.15 -3.64 6.49
C PHE A 25 7.07 -2.88 7.83
N ILE A 26 6.64 -3.58 8.88
CA ILE A 26 6.51 -3.01 10.23
C ILE A 26 7.87 -2.58 10.77
N GLY A 27 8.90 -3.40 10.61
CA GLY A 27 10.26 -3.11 11.05
C GLY A 27 10.83 -1.85 10.41
N ALA A 28 10.63 -1.69 9.10
CA ALA A 28 11.06 -0.50 8.37
C ALA A 28 10.32 0.77 8.86
N LEU A 29 9.02 0.71 9.11
CA LEU A 29 8.29 1.85 9.67
C LEU A 29 8.75 2.20 11.08
N ILE A 30 8.97 1.21 11.95
CA ILE A 30 9.46 1.43 13.32
C ILE A 30 10.85 2.07 13.32
N SER A 31 11.74 1.68 12.40
CA SER A 31 13.11 2.20 12.33
C SER A 31 13.18 3.70 12.03
N THR A 32 12.14 4.30 11.49
CA THR A 32 12.08 5.75 11.27
C THR A 32 11.97 6.56 12.56
N GLU A 33 11.61 5.91 13.67
CA GLU A 33 11.41 6.54 14.98
C GLU A 33 10.47 7.77 14.94
N ARG A 34 9.68 7.90 13.86
CA ARG A 34 8.75 9.02 13.67
C ARG A 34 7.69 9.03 14.79
N PRO A 35 7.51 10.15 15.50
CA PRO A 35 6.46 10.26 16.52
C PRO A 35 5.09 9.90 15.97
N GLY A 36 4.37 9.01 16.67
CA GLY A 36 3.05 8.51 16.26
C GLY A 36 3.07 7.26 15.37
N MET A 37 4.23 6.83 14.85
CA MET A 37 4.34 5.67 13.94
C MET A 37 3.75 4.40 14.54
N ARG A 38 3.96 4.14 15.84
CA ARG A 38 3.38 2.97 16.51
C ARG A 38 1.85 2.99 16.52
N SER A 39 1.25 4.17 16.62
CA SER A 39 -0.22 4.33 16.54
C SER A 39 -0.74 4.06 15.12
N LEU A 40 -0.01 4.54 14.10
CA LEU A 40 -0.34 4.24 12.70
C LEU A 40 -0.24 2.74 12.42
N ILE A 41 0.85 2.08 12.83
CA ILE A 41 1.01 0.63 12.67
C ILE A 41 -0.12 -0.13 13.38
N ASN A 42 -0.45 0.26 14.62
CA ASN A 42 -1.55 -0.36 15.34
C ASN A 42 -2.90 -0.21 14.63
N TYR A 43 -3.18 0.94 14.04
CA TYR A 43 -4.33 1.17 13.18
C TYR A 43 -4.33 0.23 11.97
N LEU A 44 -3.23 0.17 11.21
CA LEU A 44 -3.12 -0.69 10.03
C LEU A 44 -3.33 -2.18 10.36
N VAL A 45 -2.78 -2.65 11.50
CA VAL A 45 -2.86 -4.06 11.92
C VAL A 45 -4.23 -4.42 12.48
N LYS A 46 -4.86 -3.53 13.27
CA LYS A 46 -6.05 -3.90 14.05
C LYS A 46 -7.36 -3.40 13.48
N GLU A 47 -7.32 -2.32 12.70
CA GLU A 47 -8.53 -1.63 12.27
C GLU A 47 -8.72 -1.67 10.75
N THR A 48 -7.71 -2.20 10.02
CA THR A 48 -7.77 -2.28 8.56
C THR A 48 -7.39 -3.66 8.03
N ASP A 49 -7.71 -3.88 6.77
CA ASP A 49 -7.29 -5.05 6.00
C ASP A 49 -6.00 -4.80 5.19
N PHE A 50 -5.22 -3.75 5.51
CA PHE A 50 -4.04 -3.34 4.75
C PHE A 50 -3.14 -4.51 4.34
N PHE A 51 -2.89 -5.42 5.26
CA PHE A 51 -1.98 -6.55 5.04
C PHE A 51 -2.57 -7.66 4.17
N THR A 52 -3.87 -7.70 3.99
CA THR A 52 -4.59 -8.70 3.18
C THR A 52 -5.30 -8.09 1.98
N ALA A 53 -5.40 -6.77 1.92
CA ALA A 53 -6.02 -6.06 0.80
C ALA A 53 -5.26 -6.29 -0.51
N PRO A 54 -5.96 -6.31 -1.66
CA PRO A 54 -5.32 -6.24 -2.97
C PRO A 54 -4.84 -4.80 -3.27
N ALA A 55 -3.80 -4.65 -4.10
CA ALA A 55 -3.35 -3.33 -4.53
C ALA A 55 -4.23 -2.71 -5.63
N SER A 56 -4.99 -3.53 -6.35
CA SER A 56 -5.94 -3.08 -7.37
C SER A 56 -7.05 -4.10 -7.58
N ALA A 57 -8.15 -3.67 -8.22
CA ALA A 57 -9.24 -4.59 -8.58
C ALA A 57 -8.94 -5.44 -9.83
N LYS A 58 -8.08 -4.98 -10.74
CA LYS A 58 -7.93 -5.60 -12.08
C LYS A 58 -6.51 -5.63 -12.62
N TYR A 59 -5.63 -4.79 -12.09
CA TYR A 59 -4.30 -4.57 -12.67
C TYR A 59 -3.23 -5.34 -11.90
N HIS A 60 -2.25 -4.65 -11.36
CA HIS A 60 -1.17 -5.27 -10.61
C HIS A 60 -1.61 -5.69 -9.20
N SER A 61 -1.06 -6.79 -8.72
CA SER A 61 -1.25 -7.28 -7.33
C SER A 61 -2.73 -7.38 -6.90
N SER A 62 -3.60 -7.88 -7.80
CA SER A 62 -5.04 -8.12 -7.56
C SER A 62 -5.27 -9.43 -6.82
N TYR A 63 -4.63 -9.62 -5.67
CA TYR A 63 -4.71 -10.81 -4.84
C TYR A 63 -4.57 -10.46 -3.35
N CYS A 64 -4.90 -11.40 -2.49
CA CYS A 64 -4.79 -11.22 -1.04
C CYS A 64 -3.33 -10.96 -0.63
N GLY A 65 -3.09 -9.85 0.08
CA GLY A 65 -1.74 -9.37 0.42
C GLY A 65 -1.06 -8.55 -0.67
N GLY A 66 -1.74 -8.34 -1.80
CA GLY A 66 -1.19 -7.59 -2.93
C GLY A 66 -0.80 -6.15 -2.60
N LEU A 67 -1.50 -5.49 -1.66
CA LEU A 67 -1.15 -4.14 -1.22
C LEU A 67 0.17 -4.11 -0.43
N LEU A 68 0.39 -5.07 0.45
CA LEU A 68 1.66 -5.24 1.15
C LEU A 68 2.82 -5.47 0.17
N ASP A 69 2.65 -6.40 -0.77
CA ASP A 69 3.65 -6.72 -1.80
C ASP A 69 3.97 -5.51 -2.66
N HIS A 70 2.95 -4.78 -3.09
CA HIS A 70 3.11 -3.57 -3.88
C HIS A 70 3.91 -2.51 -3.11
N SER A 71 3.55 -2.24 -1.87
CA SER A 71 4.23 -1.25 -1.03
C SER A 71 5.70 -1.60 -0.80
N LEU A 72 6.01 -2.87 -0.52
CA LEU A 72 7.40 -3.33 -0.36
C LEU A 72 8.19 -3.24 -1.68
N ASN A 73 7.59 -3.59 -2.81
CA ASN A 73 8.23 -3.46 -4.12
C ASN A 73 8.54 -2.00 -4.48
N VAL A 74 7.61 -1.08 -4.18
CA VAL A 74 7.84 0.37 -4.38
C VAL A 74 8.97 0.84 -3.48
N TYR A 75 8.98 0.42 -2.21
CA TYR A 75 10.04 0.77 -1.27
C TYR A 75 11.42 0.32 -1.75
N MET A 76 11.57 -0.94 -2.11
CA MET A 76 12.86 -1.46 -2.58
C MET A 76 13.35 -0.74 -3.84
N ARG A 77 12.46 -0.55 -4.82
CA ARG A 77 12.82 0.15 -6.07
C ARG A 77 13.18 1.61 -5.85
N LEU A 78 12.41 2.33 -5.03
CA LEU A 78 12.69 3.73 -4.75
C LEU A 78 14.03 3.89 -4.03
N LYS A 79 14.30 3.04 -3.04
CA LYS A 79 15.56 3.01 -2.30
C LYS A 79 16.74 2.77 -3.25
N ASP A 80 16.69 1.71 -4.05
CA ASP A 80 17.76 1.34 -4.98
C ASP A 80 18.00 2.44 -6.03
N THR A 81 16.92 2.96 -6.61
CA THR A 81 17.02 4.03 -7.61
C THR A 81 17.66 5.29 -7.04
N TYR A 82 17.17 5.74 -5.88
CA TYR A 82 17.65 6.96 -5.24
C TYR A 82 19.15 6.89 -4.91
N PHE A 83 19.58 5.83 -4.23
CA PHE A 83 20.98 5.71 -3.84
C PHE A 83 21.92 5.42 -5.02
N SER A 84 21.46 4.72 -6.04
CA SER A 84 22.21 4.58 -7.31
C SER A 84 22.42 5.94 -7.99
N GLU A 85 21.43 6.82 -7.98
CA GLU A 85 21.59 8.19 -8.52
C GLU A 85 22.52 9.04 -7.67
N VAL A 86 22.45 8.94 -6.33
CA VAL A 86 23.39 9.63 -5.43
C VAL A 86 24.83 9.22 -5.72
N GLU A 87 25.09 7.92 -5.87
CA GLU A 87 26.41 7.39 -6.20
C GLU A 87 26.88 7.87 -7.58
N ARG A 88 26.02 7.78 -8.59
CA ARG A 88 26.34 8.21 -9.96
C ARG A 88 26.74 9.68 -10.03
N ASN A 89 26.02 10.52 -9.28
CA ASN A 89 26.27 11.96 -9.26
C ASN A 89 27.41 12.37 -8.33
N SER A 90 28.06 11.39 -7.66
CA SER A 90 29.14 11.63 -6.70
C SER A 90 28.78 12.67 -5.65
N THR A 91 27.53 12.68 -5.21
CA THR A 91 27.03 13.62 -4.19
C THR A 91 27.32 13.05 -2.81
N PRO A 92 28.25 13.61 -2.05
CA PRO A 92 28.53 13.09 -0.72
C PRO A 92 27.38 13.43 0.22
N LEU A 93 26.83 12.40 0.87
CA LEU A 93 25.85 12.55 1.94
C LEU A 93 26.51 12.16 3.27
N ASP A 94 26.32 12.97 4.29
CA ASP A 94 26.66 12.56 5.64
C ASP A 94 25.63 11.53 6.20
N ASP A 95 25.94 10.92 7.33
CA ASP A 95 25.10 9.86 7.91
C ASP A 95 23.72 10.38 8.34
N GLN A 96 23.62 11.63 8.77
CA GLN A 96 22.34 12.23 9.15
C GLN A 96 21.46 12.48 7.92
N GLN A 97 22.05 12.97 6.84
CA GLN A 97 21.34 13.16 5.56
C GLN A 97 20.86 11.82 5.00
N LYS A 98 21.72 10.79 4.99
CA LYS A 98 21.33 9.45 4.56
C LYS A 98 20.15 8.92 5.36
N ARG A 99 20.20 9.01 6.69
CA ARG A 99 19.12 8.56 7.56
C ARG A 99 17.81 9.31 7.29
N ALA A 100 17.86 10.63 7.18
CA ALA A 100 16.67 11.43 6.89
C ALA A 100 16.02 11.08 5.54
N ILE A 101 16.85 10.80 4.53
CA ILE A 101 16.39 10.36 3.21
C ILE A 101 15.80 8.95 3.28
N GLU A 102 16.47 8.01 3.96
CA GLU A 102 15.95 6.66 4.15
C GLU A 102 14.60 6.66 4.86
N ASP A 103 14.44 7.45 5.92
CA ASP A 103 13.16 7.60 6.62
C ASP A 103 12.06 8.12 5.70
N SER A 104 12.36 9.13 4.89
CA SER A 104 11.41 9.67 3.92
C SER A 104 11.06 8.68 2.80
N ILE A 105 12.02 7.88 2.34
CA ILE A 105 11.79 6.80 1.37
C ILE A 105 10.87 5.73 1.99
N VAL A 106 11.15 5.29 3.22
CA VAL A 106 10.33 4.32 3.94
C VAL A 106 8.89 4.82 4.07
N ILE A 107 8.70 6.03 4.58
CA ILE A 107 7.36 6.61 4.80
C ILE A 107 6.63 6.77 3.47
N SER A 108 7.25 7.41 2.49
CA SER A 108 6.61 7.69 1.21
C SER A 108 6.26 6.41 0.46
N ALA A 109 7.20 5.46 0.37
CA ALA A 109 6.98 4.25 -0.43
C ALA A 109 6.06 3.24 0.24
N LEU A 110 6.18 3.01 1.56
CA LEU A 110 5.34 2.02 2.23
C LEU A 110 3.90 2.50 2.46
N LEU A 111 3.68 3.81 2.54
CA LEU A 111 2.39 4.37 2.91
C LEU A 111 1.65 5.09 1.76
N HIS A 112 2.22 5.16 0.54
CA HIS A 112 1.61 5.92 -0.56
C HIS A 112 0.18 5.50 -0.88
N ASP A 113 -0.12 4.23 -0.75
CA ASP A 113 -1.40 3.61 -1.09
C ASP A 113 -2.22 3.17 0.13
N VAL A 114 -1.95 3.73 1.32
CA VAL A 114 -2.68 3.36 2.56
C VAL A 114 -4.19 3.58 2.45
N CYS A 115 -4.63 4.47 1.56
CA CYS A 115 -6.04 4.70 1.26
C CYS A 115 -6.77 3.49 0.67
N LYS A 116 -6.04 2.49 0.18
CA LYS A 116 -6.60 1.24 -0.35
C LYS A 116 -6.97 0.23 0.75
N ALA A 117 -6.53 0.46 1.98
CA ALA A 117 -6.97 -0.32 3.13
C ALA A 117 -8.47 -0.08 3.38
N ASN A 118 -9.22 -1.16 3.60
CA ASN A 118 -10.69 -1.18 3.73
C ASN A 118 -11.45 -0.61 2.52
N PHE A 119 -10.81 -0.58 1.35
CA PHE A 119 -11.39 0.00 0.14
C PHE A 119 -11.96 -1.05 -0.81
N TYR A 120 -11.34 -2.22 -0.89
CA TYR A 120 -11.77 -3.29 -1.79
C TYR A 120 -12.69 -4.28 -1.08
N VAL A 121 -13.68 -4.78 -1.84
CA VAL A 121 -14.62 -5.79 -1.39
C VAL A 121 -14.56 -6.98 -2.35
N TRP A 122 -14.38 -8.17 -1.80
CA TRP A 122 -14.45 -9.40 -2.55
C TRP A 122 -15.90 -9.80 -2.79
N GLY A 123 -16.21 -10.15 -4.02
CA GLY A 123 -17.53 -10.60 -4.44
C GLY A 123 -17.45 -11.65 -5.54
N SER A 124 -18.55 -11.91 -6.18
CA SER A 124 -18.61 -12.76 -7.37
C SER A 124 -19.40 -12.07 -8.48
N ARG A 125 -19.03 -12.35 -9.72
CA ARG A 125 -19.82 -11.99 -10.90
C ARG A 125 -20.09 -13.20 -11.77
N ASN A 126 -21.22 -13.22 -12.44
CA ASN A 126 -21.51 -14.26 -13.42
C ASN A 126 -20.84 -13.94 -14.75
N VAL A 127 -20.08 -14.88 -15.27
CA VAL A 127 -19.43 -14.79 -16.59
C VAL A 127 -19.94 -15.97 -17.42
N LYS A 128 -20.32 -15.69 -18.68
CA LYS A 128 -20.72 -16.75 -19.60
C LYS A 128 -19.47 -17.44 -20.12
N ASP A 129 -19.41 -18.75 -19.93
CA ASP A 129 -18.33 -19.56 -20.47
C ASP A 129 -18.45 -19.59 -22.00
N PRO A 130 -17.42 -19.13 -22.75
CA PRO A 130 -17.50 -19.04 -24.21
C PRO A 130 -17.61 -20.41 -24.90
N GLN A 131 -17.10 -21.49 -24.25
CA GLN A 131 -17.11 -22.84 -24.80
C GLN A 131 -18.36 -23.62 -24.40
N ALA A 132 -18.76 -23.54 -23.14
CA ALA A 132 -19.90 -24.27 -22.62
C ALA A 132 -21.22 -23.53 -22.75
N GLY A 133 -21.21 -22.22 -23.05
CA GLY A 133 -22.41 -21.38 -23.12
C GLY A 133 -23.13 -21.17 -21.78
N GLN A 134 -22.61 -21.72 -20.70
CA GLN A 134 -23.21 -21.66 -19.36
C GLN A 134 -22.64 -20.49 -18.55
N TRP A 135 -23.46 -19.96 -17.66
CA TRP A 135 -23.04 -18.94 -16.72
C TRP A 135 -22.37 -19.57 -15.51
N LYS A 136 -21.18 -19.07 -15.15
CA LYS A 136 -20.48 -19.46 -13.93
C LYS A 136 -20.10 -18.24 -13.09
N ALA A 137 -20.20 -18.37 -11.77
CA ALA A 137 -19.74 -17.37 -10.85
C ALA A 137 -18.20 -17.40 -10.83
N VAL A 138 -17.58 -16.23 -10.99
CA VAL A 138 -16.13 -16.06 -10.86
C VAL A 138 -15.84 -15.02 -9.78
N PRO A 139 -14.74 -15.14 -9.02
CA PRO A 139 -14.33 -14.15 -8.07
C PRO A 139 -14.20 -12.76 -8.72
N TRP A 140 -14.61 -11.74 -8.02
CA TRP A 140 -14.56 -10.37 -8.50
C TRP A 140 -14.19 -9.43 -7.36
N ILE A 141 -13.26 -8.53 -7.61
CA ILE A 141 -12.93 -7.46 -6.68
C ILE A 141 -13.67 -6.21 -7.14
N THR A 142 -14.41 -5.61 -6.24
CA THR A 142 -15.02 -4.30 -6.40
C THR A 142 -14.52 -3.38 -5.28
N TYR A 143 -14.94 -2.14 -5.29
CA TYR A 143 -14.60 -1.18 -4.25
C TYR A 143 -15.87 -0.59 -3.64
N ASP A 144 -15.78 -0.28 -2.36
CA ASP A 144 -16.79 0.44 -1.61
C ASP A 144 -16.18 1.76 -1.14
N GLU A 145 -16.37 2.79 -1.95
CA GLU A 145 -15.80 4.09 -1.63
C GLU A 145 -16.66 4.80 -0.58
N LYS A 146 -16.26 4.69 0.66
CA LYS A 146 -16.90 5.36 1.81
C LYS A 146 -16.25 6.68 2.16
N MET A 147 -15.06 6.94 1.61
CA MET A 147 -14.32 8.17 1.90
C MET A 147 -14.65 9.25 0.86
N PRO A 148 -15.18 10.39 1.30
CA PRO A 148 -15.56 11.49 0.39
C PRO A 148 -14.38 12.37 -0.05
N TYR A 149 -13.14 12.01 0.31
CA TYR A 149 -11.97 12.85 0.07
C TYR A 149 -11.27 12.50 -1.23
N GLY A 150 -11.03 13.49 -2.06
CA GLY A 150 -10.10 13.58 -3.16
C GLY A 150 -9.64 12.29 -3.86
N ASN A 151 -8.50 12.37 -4.51
CA ASN A 151 -7.87 11.24 -5.18
C ASN A 151 -7.11 10.32 -4.20
N HIS A 152 -6.52 9.24 -4.69
CA HIS A 152 -5.76 8.28 -3.88
C HIS A 152 -4.68 8.92 -3.02
N GLY A 153 -3.88 9.82 -3.60
CA GLY A 153 -2.80 10.47 -2.88
C GLY A 153 -3.31 11.37 -1.76
N ASP A 154 -4.37 12.15 -2.00
CA ASP A 154 -4.98 13.00 -0.99
C ASP A 154 -5.55 12.18 0.17
N LYS A 155 -6.23 11.06 -0.14
CA LYS A 155 -6.75 10.14 0.88
C LYS A 155 -5.64 9.54 1.73
N SER A 156 -4.53 9.11 1.09
CA SER A 156 -3.39 8.54 1.82
C SER A 156 -2.75 9.58 2.74
N VAL A 157 -2.46 10.79 2.24
CA VAL A 157 -1.92 11.87 3.07
C VAL A 157 -2.83 12.16 4.25
N PHE A 158 -4.13 12.30 4.02
CA PHE A 158 -5.10 12.55 5.08
C PHE A 158 -5.12 11.46 6.17
N LEU A 159 -5.07 10.19 5.77
CA LEU A 159 -5.05 9.06 6.70
C LEU A 159 -3.77 9.03 7.54
N ILE A 160 -2.62 9.25 6.89
CA ILE A 160 -1.31 9.23 7.55
C ILE A 160 -1.18 10.37 8.54
N GLU A 161 -1.57 11.58 8.16
CA GLU A 161 -1.48 12.79 8.99
C GLU A 161 -2.32 12.72 10.27
N ARG A 162 -3.25 11.78 10.39
CA ARG A 162 -3.98 11.51 11.64
C ARG A 162 -3.08 10.93 12.72
N TYR A 163 -1.93 10.37 12.36
CA TYR A 163 -1.05 9.63 13.27
C TYR A 163 0.35 10.20 13.31
N ILE A 164 0.92 10.50 12.15
CA ILE A 164 2.29 11.03 12.03
C ILE A 164 2.29 12.32 11.22
N ARG A 165 3.27 13.18 11.50
CA ARG A 165 3.48 14.38 10.70
C ARG A 165 4.36 14.05 9.51
N LEU A 166 3.86 14.32 8.31
CA LEU A 166 4.64 14.23 7.07
C LEU A 166 5.48 15.50 6.86
N THR A 167 6.65 15.33 6.28
CA THR A 167 7.37 16.46 5.67
C THR A 167 6.66 16.87 4.38
N ILE A 168 6.93 18.08 3.90
CA ILE A 168 6.36 18.57 2.63
C ILE A 168 6.74 17.63 1.47
N THR A 169 7.99 17.16 1.45
CA THR A 169 8.48 16.23 0.42
C THR A 169 7.73 14.89 0.47
N GLU A 170 7.57 14.31 1.65
CA GLU A 170 6.81 13.06 1.84
C GLU A 170 5.36 13.23 1.41
N ALA A 171 4.70 14.31 1.84
CA ALA A 171 3.31 14.59 1.48
C ALA A 171 3.13 14.74 -0.05
N PHE A 172 4.05 15.44 -0.72
CA PHE A 172 4.00 15.59 -2.18
C PHE A 172 4.34 14.28 -2.90
N ALA A 173 5.31 13.51 -2.43
CA ALA A 173 5.64 12.21 -3.00
C ALA A 173 4.44 11.27 -2.93
N ILE A 174 3.74 11.22 -1.79
CA ILE A 174 2.53 10.41 -1.62
C ILE A 174 1.38 10.96 -2.46
N ARG A 175 1.14 12.28 -2.40
CA ARG A 175 0.03 12.89 -3.10
C ARG A 175 0.09 12.70 -4.61
N PHE A 176 1.26 12.87 -5.19
CA PHE A 176 1.44 12.88 -6.64
C PHE A 176 2.06 11.60 -7.21
N HIS A 177 2.05 10.48 -6.45
CA HIS A 177 2.65 9.23 -6.90
C HIS A 177 2.00 8.66 -8.19
N MET A 178 0.75 9.02 -8.48
CA MET A 178 0.06 8.66 -9.72
C MET A 178 0.36 9.58 -10.89
N GLY A 179 1.17 10.64 -10.70
CA GLY A 179 1.46 11.62 -11.73
C GLY A 179 0.21 12.32 -12.27
N GLU A 180 0.13 12.50 -13.58
CA GLU A 180 -0.99 13.15 -14.26
C GLU A 180 -2.32 12.37 -14.17
N TYR A 181 -2.28 11.08 -13.82
CA TYR A 181 -3.47 10.26 -13.61
C TYR A 181 -4.19 10.52 -12.27
N SER A 182 -3.71 11.48 -11.51
CA SER A 182 -4.33 11.89 -10.23
C SER A 182 -5.43 12.94 -10.38
N THR A 183 -5.82 13.28 -11.59
CA THR A 183 -6.89 14.24 -11.88
C THR A 183 -8.20 13.50 -12.18
N ASP A 184 -8.90 13.07 -11.14
CA ASP A 184 -10.32 12.74 -11.18
C ASP A 184 -11.10 13.67 -10.24
#